data_65a82599f0deb0159e0b133122807eba
#
_entry.id   65a82599f0deb0159e0b133122807eba
#
_cell.length_a   1.000
_cell.length_b   1.000
_cell.length_c   1.000
_cell.angle_alpha   90.00
_cell.angle_beta   90.00
_cell.angle_gamma   90.00
#
_symmetry.space_group_name_H-M   'P 1'
#
loop_
_entity.id
_entity.type
_entity.pdbx_description
1 polymer ?
#
loop_
_entity_poly.entity_id
_entity_poly.type
_entity_poly.pdbx_seq_one_letter_code
_entity_poly.pdbx_strand_id
1 'polypeptide(L)'
;LRALCDKHGAKLLLDPSSVGLATVDVLPFADIVVSSLTKYAGSEGDVMAGVIAVHPSREDATELLAVVRHRMESLHALDLAALATQIGRMAEVTHRLSATAAEIARRLAAHPAVVRVRTADQGPTAAAYRRLLRPGAGAGSLITLELRGDMRRVYDRLAVAKGPSFGLRYTLAAPFLWLAHFDEVTNEQGRAHIRAAGLDPDLLRISVGLEPVEDIWLAFEAALAK
;
A
#
# COMPACT_ATOMS: atom_id res chain seq x y z
N LEU A 1 -0.44 -1.09 20.71
CA LEU A 1 -1.55 -0.11 20.57
C LEU A 1 -2.81 -0.61 21.25
N ARG A 2 -3.31 -1.87 21.01
CA ARG A 2 -4.56 -2.38 21.59
C ARG A 2 -4.59 -2.18 23.11
N ALA A 3 -3.59 -2.70 23.85
CA ALA A 3 -3.52 -2.55 25.30
C ALA A 3 -3.50 -1.09 25.79
N LEU A 4 -2.92 -0.18 25.00
CA LEU A 4 -2.95 1.25 25.32
C LEU A 4 -4.34 1.84 25.14
N CYS A 5 -5.02 1.48 24.06
CA CYS A 5 -6.41 1.91 23.83
C CYS A 5 -7.32 1.42 24.95
N ASP A 6 -7.19 0.14 25.34
CA ASP A 6 -7.98 -0.46 26.44
C ASP A 6 -7.76 0.28 27.77
N LYS A 7 -6.48 0.55 28.10
CA LYS A 7 -6.12 1.29 29.32
C LYS A 7 -6.76 2.68 29.40
N HIS A 8 -6.96 3.35 28.26
CA HIS A 8 -7.47 4.70 28.20
C HIS A 8 -8.92 4.81 27.70
N GLY A 9 -9.64 3.70 27.55
CA GLY A 9 -11.01 3.68 27.04
C GLY A 9 -11.13 4.22 25.60
N ALA A 10 -10.03 4.21 24.83
CA ALA A 10 -10.01 4.70 23.46
C ALA A 10 -10.34 3.60 22.46
N LYS A 11 -11.03 3.95 21.37
CA LYS A 11 -11.29 3.02 20.27
C LYS A 11 -10.08 2.95 19.33
N LEU A 12 -9.74 1.75 18.89
CA LEU A 12 -8.68 1.51 17.90
C LEU A 12 -9.30 1.34 16.51
N LEU A 13 -9.09 2.33 15.65
CA LEU A 13 -9.42 2.25 14.24
C LEU A 13 -8.17 1.94 13.44
N LEU A 14 -8.22 0.90 12.59
CA LEU A 14 -7.13 0.50 11.71
C LEU A 14 -7.53 0.59 10.24
N ASP A 15 -6.59 1.09 9.42
CA ASP A 15 -6.70 1.14 7.97
C ASP A 15 -5.57 0.31 7.33
N PRO A 16 -5.85 -0.92 6.85
CA PRO A 16 -4.88 -1.77 6.17
C PRO A 16 -4.82 -1.54 4.66
N SER A 17 -5.33 -0.44 4.12
CA SER A 17 -5.42 -0.22 2.66
C SER A 17 -4.10 -0.41 1.93
N SER A 18 -2.96 -0.06 2.55
CA SER A 18 -1.63 -0.12 1.92
C SER A 18 -1.17 -1.54 1.56
N VAL A 19 -1.67 -2.55 2.27
CA VAL A 19 -1.35 -3.97 2.03
C VAL A 19 -2.56 -4.80 1.63
N GLY A 20 -3.76 -4.28 1.85
CA GLY A 20 -5.04 -4.88 1.50
C GLY A 20 -5.60 -5.86 2.53
N LEU A 21 -6.94 -5.96 2.55
CA LEU A 21 -7.70 -6.84 3.46
C LEU A 21 -7.44 -8.34 3.24
N ALA A 22 -7.02 -8.72 2.03
CA ALA A 22 -6.64 -10.11 1.74
C ALA A 22 -5.25 -10.49 2.29
N THR A 23 -4.44 -9.49 2.65
CA THR A 23 -3.07 -9.69 3.15
C THR A 23 -3.04 -9.84 4.67
N VAL A 24 -3.75 -8.98 5.39
CA VAL A 24 -3.68 -8.92 6.86
C VAL A 24 -5.05 -9.13 7.49
N ASP A 25 -5.04 -9.79 8.65
CA ASP A 25 -6.20 -9.90 9.52
C ASP A 25 -6.06 -8.95 10.72
N VAL A 26 -6.64 -7.79 10.59
CA VAL A 26 -6.55 -6.73 11.61
C VAL A 26 -7.81 -6.63 12.47
N LEU A 27 -8.92 -7.24 12.04
CA LEU A 27 -10.20 -7.15 12.76
C LEU A 27 -10.10 -7.67 14.21
N PRO A 28 -9.37 -8.77 14.53
CA PRO A 28 -9.22 -9.23 15.90
C PRO A 28 -8.54 -8.24 16.86
N PHE A 29 -7.85 -7.24 16.32
CA PHE A 29 -7.08 -6.25 17.10
C PHE A 29 -7.72 -4.86 17.10
N ALA A 30 -8.70 -4.61 16.25
CA ALA A 30 -9.32 -3.30 16.04
C ALA A 30 -10.77 -3.29 16.56
N ASP A 31 -11.24 -2.13 16.96
CA ASP A 31 -12.66 -1.88 17.21
C ASP A 31 -13.38 -1.62 15.88
N ILE A 32 -12.71 -0.89 14.99
CA ILE A 32 -13.21 -0.51 13.68
C ILE A 32 -12.09 -0.71 12.66
N VAL A 33 -12.42 -1.30 11.52
CA VAL A 33 -11.53 -1.39 10.36
C VAL A 33 -12.14 -0.56 9.24
N VAL A 34 -11.35 0.33 8.66
CA VAL A 34 -11.69 1.03 7.41
C VAL A 34 -10.72 0.59 6.34
N SER A 35 -11.15 0.47 5.10
CA SER A 35 -10.22 0.16 4.02
C SER A 35 -10.73 0.65 2.68
N SER A 36 -9.81 1.10 1.83
CA SER A 36 -10.09 1.44 0.45
C SER A 36 -10.26 0.18 -0.39
N LEU A 37 -11.46 -0.05 -0.92
CA LEU A 37 -11.72 -1.07 -1.91
C LEU A 37 -11.32 -0.66 -3.33
N THR A 38 -11.06 0.63 -3.56
CA THR A 38 -10.47 1.20 -4.79
C THR A 38 -9.14 0.53 -5.15
N LYS A 39 -8.43 -0.01 -4.15
CA LYS A 39 -7.07 -0.55 -4.30
C LYS A 39 -7.14 -2.01 -4.75
N TYR A 40 -6.76 -2.94 -3.92
CA TYR A 40 -6.66 -4.37 -4.25
C TYR A 40 -7.98 -5.04 -4.67
N ALA A 41 -9.13 -4.55 -4.19
CA ALA A 41 -10.44 -5.09 -4.56
C ALA A 41 -10.90 -4.58 -5.93
N GLY A 42 -10.71 -3.28 -6.21
CA GLY A 42 -10.94 -2.66 -7.52
C GLY A 42 -9.67 -2.63 -8.37
N SER A 43 -9.03 -3.79 -8.54
CA SER A 43 -7.67 -3.90 -9.11
C SER A 43 -7.56 -3.52 -10.60
N GLU A 44 -8.65 -3.37 -11.31
CA GLU A 44 -8.67 -2.86 -12.69
C GLU A 44 -8.46 -1.32 -12.75
N GLY A 45 -8.64 -0.61 -11.62
CA GLY A 45 -8.42 0.83 -11.52
C GLY A 45 -9.63 1.70 -11.92
N ASP A 46 -10.80 1.11 -11.96
CA ASP A 46 -12.07 1.70 -12.42
C ASP A 46 -13.14 1.83 -11.32
N VAL A 47 -12.75 1.62 -10.05
CA VAL A 47 -13.65 1.64 -8.89
C VAL A 47 -13.18 2.65 -7.85
N MET A 48 -14.11 3.45 -7.35
CA MET A 48 -13.93 4.25 -6.13
C MET A 48 -14.86 3.74 -5.03
N ALA A 49 -14.31 2.97 -4.07
CA ALA A 49 -15.08 2.34 -3.02
C ALA A 49 -14.29 2.24 -1.71
N GLY A 50 -15.02 2.18 -0.61
CA GLY A 50 -14.48 1.91 0.72
C GLY A 50 -15.35 0.95 1.50
N VAL A 51 -14.79 0.39 2.57
CA VAL A 51 -15.52 -0.45 3.53
C VAL A 51 -15.21 -0.01 4.94
N ILE A 52 -16.22 -0.06 5.80
CA ILE A 52 -16.10 0.06 7.25
C ILE A 52 -16.64 -1.22 7.87
N ALA A 53 -15.85 -1.86 8.73
CA ALA A 53 -16.25 -3.01 9.51
C ALA A 53 -16.09 -2.70 11.00
N VAL A 54 -17.11 -3.01 11.79
CA VAL A 54 -17.09 -2.91 13.26
C VAL A 54 -16.88 -4.31 13.82
N HIS A 55 -16.03 -4.44 14.83
CA HIS A 55 -15.79 -5.74 15.48
C HIS A 55 -17.09 -6.28 16.10
N PRO A 56 -17.52 -7.49 15.75
CA PRO A 56 -18.85 -8.00 16.12
C PRO A 56 -19.03 -8.25 17.64
N SER A 57 -17.93 -8.45 18.38
CA SER A 57 -17.98 -8.67 19.85
C SER A 57 -18.11 -7.38 20.66
N ARG A 58 -18.18 -6.23 20.03
CA ARG A 58 -18.38 -4.96 20.75
C ARG A 58 -19.82 -4.84 21.22
N GLU A 59 -20.02 -4.39 22.46
CA GLU A 59 -21.35 -4.12 23.03
C GLU A 59 -22.09 -3.05 22.21
N ASP A 60 -21.36 -2.03 21.74
CA ASP A 60 -21.88 -0.90 20.94
C ASP A 60 -21.84 -1.14 19.41
N ALA A 61 -21.59 -2.36 18.94
CA ALA A 61 -21.41 -2.64 17.51
C ALA A 61 -22.63 -2.25 16.66
N THR A 62 -23.83 -2.55 17.14
CA THR A 62 -25.09 -2.24 16.44
C THR A 62 -25.31 -0.72 16.34
N GLU A 63 -25.05 0.01 17.41
CA GLU A 63 -25.17 1.46 17.46
C GLU A 63 -24.15 2.14 16.53
N LEU A 64 -22.89 1.71 16.60
CA LEU A 64 -21.82 2.18 15.70
C LEU A 64 -22.15 1.94 14.23
N LEU A 65 -22.65 0.75 13.88
CA LEU A 65 -23.07 0.47 12.50
C LEU A 65 -24.25 1.31 12.06
N ALA A 66 -25.19 1.62 12.95
CA ALA A 66 -26.30 2.53 12.64
C ALA A 66 -25.79 3.95 12.36
N VAL A 67 -24.87 4.46 13.19
CA VAL A 67 -24.23 5.77 12.98
C VAL A 67 -23.46 5.80 11.66
N VAL A 68 -22.67 4.77 11.38
CA VAL A 68 -21.92 4.65 10.13
C VAL A 68 -22.85 4.69 8.94
N ARG A 69 -23.89 3.85 8.91
CA ARG A 69 -24.87 3.81 7.82
C ARG A 69 -25.58 5.15 7.60
N HIS A 70 -25.87 5.89 8.66
CA HIS A 70 -26.50 7.20 8.55
C HIS A 70 -25.57 8.29 8.01
N ARG A 71 -24.26 8.14 8.19
CA ARG A 71 -23.23 9.12 7.82
C ARG A 71 -22.52 8.82 6.51
N MET A 72 -22.56 7.56 6.06
CA MET A 72 -21.94 7.15 4.81
C MET A 72 -22.83 7.46 3.62
N GLU A 73 -22.22 7.96 2.56
CA GLU A 73 -22.84 8.00 1.25
C GLU A 73 -22.86 6.58 0.63
N SER A 74 -23.92 6.31 -0.11
CA SER A 74 -24.04 5.05 -0.85
C SER A 74 -23.01 4.99 -1.98
N LEU A 75 -22.47 3.81 -2.23
CA LEU A 75 -21.60 3.57 -3.36
C LEU A 75 -22.35 3.86 -4.68
N HIS A 76 -21.71 4.55 -5.61
CA HIS A 76 -22.27 4.84 -6.91
C HIS A 76 -22.57 3.52 -7.66
N ALA A 77 -23.69 3.46 -8.39
CA ALA A 77 -24.16 2.24 -9.01
C ALA A 77 -23.16 1.60 -10.01
N LEU A 78 -22.42 2.41 -10.76
CA LEU A 78 -21.38 1.93 -11.67
C LEU A 78 -20.19 1.34 -10.91
N ASP A 79 -19.74 1.99 -9.84
CA ASP A 79 -18.66 1.47 -8.98
C ASP A 79 -19.09 0.17 -8.30
N LEU A 80 -20.35 0.07 -7.85
CA LEU A 80 -20.90 -1.15 -7.27
C LEU A 80 -20.90 -2.30 -8.28
N ALA A 81 -21.35 -2.05 -9.50
CA ALA A 81 -21.37 -3.05 -10.57
C ALA A 81 -19.96 -3.52 -10.94
N ALA A 82 -19.00 -2.60 -11.10
CA ALA A 82 -17.61 -2.92 -11.39
C ALA A 82 -16.97 -3.69 -10.21
N LEU A 83 -17.14 -3.23 -8.98
CA LEU A 83 -16.61 -3.92 -7.80
C LEU A 83 -17.17 -5.33 -7.63
N ALA A 84 -18.46 -5.55 -7.91
CA ALA A 84 -19.10 -6.85 -7.80
C ALA A 84 -18.46 -7.92 -8.70
N THR A 85 -17.91 -7.52 -9.86
CA THR A 85 -17.19 -8.43 -10.77
C THR A 85 -15.74 -8.72 -10.33
N GLN A 86 -15.15 -7.86 -9.50
CA GLN A 86 -13.73 -7.91 -9.16
C GLN A 86 -13.47 -8.47 -7.75
N ILE A 87 -14.33 -8.14 -6.78
CA ILE A 87 -14.08 -8.40 -5.35
C ILE A 87 -13.90 -9.89 -5.04
N GLY A 88 -14.57 -10.79 -5.75
CA GLY A 88 -14.43 -12.23 -5.58
C GLY A 88 -13.02 -12.76 -5.87
N ARG A 89 -12.22 -12.02 -6.64
CA ARG A 89 -10.84 -12.37 -7.00
C ARG A 89 -9.80 -11.60 -6.20
N MET A 90 -10.22 -10.76 -5.24
CA MET A 90 -9.32 -9.90 -4.47
C MET A 90 -8.16 -10.68 -3.83
N ALA A 91 -8.44 -11.81 -3.20
CA ALA A 91 -7.39 -12.61 -2.54
C ALA A 91 -6.38 -13.17 -3.57
N GLU A 92 -6.86 -13.78 -4.65
CA GLU A 92 -6.01 -14.30 -5.73
C GLU A 92 -5.10 -13.21 -6.31
N VAL A 93 -5.70 -12.07 -6.68
CA VAL A 93 -4.99 -10.94 -7.27
C VAL A 93 -3.95 -10.39 -6.29
N THR A 94 -4.33 -10.18 -5.03
CA THR A 94 -3.43 -9.65 -4.00
C THR A 94 -2.24 -10.57 -3.76
N HIS A 95 -2.45 -11.88 -3.70
CA HIS A 95 -1.36 -12.85 -3.54
C HIS A 95 -0.39 -12.84 -4.72
N ARG A 96 -0.91 -12.78 -5.95
CA ARG A 96 -0.07 -12.69 -7.16
C ARG A 96 0.72 -11.39 -7.22
N LEU A 97 0.09 -10.24 -6.93
CA LEU A 97 0.77 -8.94 -6.82
C LEU A 97 1.90 -8.99 -5.81
N SER A 98 1.65 -9.59 -4.64
CA SER A 98 2.66 -9.73 -3.58
C SER A 98 3.84 -10.61 -4.00
N ALA A 99 3.59 -11.72 -4.71
CA ALA A 99 4.64 -12.60 -5.21
C ALA A 99 5.51 -11.91 -6.27
N THR A 100 4.89 -11.21 -7.23
CA THR A 100 5.60 -10.42 -8.24
C THR A 100 6.44 -9.31 -7.58
N ALA A 101 5.85 -8.60 -6.60
CA ALA A 101 6.53 -7.54 -5.85
C ALA A 101 7.75 -8.07 -5.08
N ALA A 102 7.63 -9.23 -4.44
CA ALA A 102 8.74 -9.84 -3.71
C ALA A 102 9.93 -10.16 -4.63
N GLU A 103 9.69 -10.70 -5.83
CA GLU A 103 10.75 -11.00 -6.80
C GLU A 103 11.39 -9.72 -7.36
N ILE A 104 10.59 -8.71 -7.71
CA ILE A 104 11.12 -7.41 -8.16
C ILE A 104 11.92 -6.73 -7.05
N ALA A 105 11.43 -6.75 -5.81
CA ALA A 105 12.16 -6.22 -4.65
C ALA A 105 13.52 -6.90 -4.44
N ARG A 106 13.57 -8.23 -4.58
CA ARG A 106 14.80 -9.02 -4.49
C ARG A 106 15.83 -8.62 -5.55
N ARG A 107 15.40 -8.49 -6.80
CA ARG A 107 16.28 -8.07 -7.91
C ARG A 107 16.77 -6.62 -7.72
N LEU A 108 15.88 -5.71 -7.35
CA LEU A 108 16.23 -4.32 -7.08
C LEU A 108 17.23 -4.18 -5.92
N ALA A 109 17.08 -4.97 -4.86
CA ALA A 109 18.01 -4.96 -3.72
C ALA A 109 19.44 -5.39 -4.10
N ALA A 110 19.60 -6.20 -5.14
CA ALA A 110 20.89 -6.60 -5.68
C ALA A 110 21.48 -5.62 -6.70
N HIS A 111 20.71 -4.62 -7.16
CA HIS A 111 21.15 -3.71 -8.22
C HIS A 111 22.06 -2.61 -7.68
N PRO A 112 23.24 -2.32 -8.30
CA PRO A 112 24.22 -1.37 -7.79
C PRO A 112 23.73 0.08 -7.71
N ALA A 113 22.72 0.48 -8.52
CA ALA A 113 22.12 1.80 -8.46
C ALA A 113 21.08 1.97 -7.34
N VAL A 114 20.78 0.90 -6.60
CA VAL A 114 19.81 0.93 -5.49
C VAL A 114 20.56 0.99 -4.16
N VAL A 115 20.18 1.94 -3.29
CA VAL A 115 20.72 2.07 -1.93
C VAL A 115 19.94 1.16 -0.98
N ARG A 116 18.61 1.19 -1.11
CA ARG A 116 17.72 0.43 -0.22
C ARG A 116 16.39 0.11 -0.91
N VAL A 117 15.89 -1.07 -0.60
CA VAL A 117 14.51 -1.49 -0.90
C VAL A 117 13.78 -1.68 0.42
N ARG A 118 12.54 -1.20 0.51
CA ARG A 118 11.66 -1.43 1.67
C ARG A 118 10.37 -2.07 1.22
N THR A 119 9.95 -3.08 1.95
CA THR A 119 8.65 -3.75 1.86
C THR A 119 8.01 -3.84 3.24
N ALA A 120 6.71 -4.12 3.32
CA ALA A 120 5.99 -4.13 4.60
C ALA A 120 6.47 -5.21 5.59
N ASP A 121 7.08 -6.30 5.10
CA ASP A 121 7.57 -7.43 5.89
C ASP A 121 9.05 -7.32 6.30
N GLN A 122 9.66 -6.15 6.10
CA GLN A 122 11.06 -5.88 6.42
C GLN A 122 11.21 -4.82 7.53
N GLY A 123 12.43 -4.72 8.08
CA GLY A 123 12.78 -3.72 9.08
C GLY A 123 12.33 -4.07 10.51
N PRO A 124 12.38 -3.09 11.44
CA PRO A 124 12.18 -3.31 12.88
C PRO A 124 10.78 -3.85 13.24
N THR A 125 9.77 -3.56 12.43
CA THR A 125 8.38 -3.96 12.65
C THR A 125 7.98 -5.26 11.95
N ALA A 126 8.89 -5.91 11.24
CA ALA A 126 8.62 -7.12 10.46
C ALA A 126 7.97 -8.25 11.26
N ALA A 127 8.43 -8.47 12.51
CA ALA A 127 7.86 -9.49 13.38
C ALA A 127 6.41 -9.18 13.79
N ALA A 128 6.08 -7.91 14.01
CA ALA A 128 4.72 -7.47 14.30
C ALA A 128 3.82 -7.60 13.07
N TYR A 129 4.33 -7.23 11.90
CA TYR A 129 3.62 -7.38 10.63
C TYR A 129 3.27 -8.84 10.33
N ARG A 130 4.24 -9.77 10.48
CA ARG A 130 4.01 -11.22 10.24
C ARG A 130 2.91 -11.81 11.09
N ARG A 131 2.67 -11.29 12.32
CA ARG A 131 1.57 -11.74 13.17
C ARG A 131 0.18 -11.34 12.67
N LEU A 132 0.11 -10.37 11.77
CA LEU A 132 -1.14 -9.92 11.16
C LEU A 132 -1.43 -10.63 9.84
N LEU A 133 -0.45 -11.35 9.26
CA LEU A 133 -0.60 -11.97 7.94
C LEU A 133 -1.66 -13.06 7.96
N ARG A 134 -2.49 -13.05 6.93
CA ARG A 134 -3.33 -14.21 6.59
C ARG A 134 -2.45 -15.35 6.03
N PRO A 135 -2.90 -16.60 6.13
CA PRO A 135 -2.15 -17.72 5.57
C PRO A 135 -1.84 -17.52 4.09
N GLY A 136 -0.57 -17.71 3.72
CA GLY A 136 -0.10 -17.57 2.34
C GLY A 136 0.05 -16.14 1.82
N ALA A 137 -0.26 -15.13 2.64
CA ALA A 137 -0.09 -13.74 2.26
C ALA A 137 1.38 -13.27 2.43
N GLY A 138 1.74 -12.20 1.69
CA GLY A 138 3.08 -11.58 1.72
C GLY A 138 3.02 -10.08 2.03
N ALA A 139 3.92 -9.29 1.43
CA ALA A 139 4.09 -7.87 1.76
C ALA A 139 3.15 -6.90 1.01
N GLY A 140 2.23 -7.41 0.19
CA GLY A 140 1.45 -6.59 -0.73
C GLY A 140 2.26 -6.19 -1.97
N SER A 141 1.75 -5.21 -2.73
CA SER A 141 2.37 -4.79 -4.01
C SER A 141 3.37 -3.63 -3.88
N LEU A 142 3.45 -2.99 -2.70
CA LEU A 142 4.22 -1.76 -2.54
C LEU A 142 5.69 -2.03 -2.21
N ILE A 143 6.56 -1.39 -2.99
CA ILE A 143 8.00 -1.31 -2.78
C ILE A 143 8.38 0.17 -2.68
N THR A 144 9.27 0.52 -1.75
CA THR A 144 9.89 1.84 -1.69
C THR A 144 11.38 1.71 -1.98
N LEU A 145 11.87 2.52 -2.92
CA LEU A 145 13.26 2.54 -3.37
C LEU A 145 13.96 3.81 -2.95
N GLU A 146 15.19 3.67 -2.43
CA GLU A 146 16.17 4.72 -2.28
C GLU A 146 17.26 4.49 -3.34
N LEU A 147 17.54 5.48 -4.17
CA LEU A 147 18.40 5.34 -5.34
C LEU A 147 19.74 6.06 -5.15
N ARG A 148 20.80 5.54 -5.80
CA ARG A 148 22.06 6.26 -5.96
C ARG A 148 21.92 7.20 -7.17
N GLY A 149 21.98 8.50 -6.93
CA GLY A 149 21.88 9.49 -8.01
C GLY A 149 20.49 10.09 -8.15
N ASP A 150 20.19 10.59 -9.35
CA ASP A 150 19.00 11.38 -9.60
C ASP A 150 17.76 10.51 -9.79
N MET A 151 16.86 10.54 -8.80
CA MET A 151 15.57 9.84 -8.84
C MET A 151 14.71 10.32 -10.01
N ARG A 152 14.73 11.61 -10.35
CA ARG A 152 13.90 12.17 -11.44
C ARG A 152 14.25 11.52 -12.77
N ARG A 153 15.55 11.38 -13.05
CA ARG A 153 16.04 10.72 -14.26
C ARG A 153 15.54 9.26 -14.34
N VAL A 154 15.63 8.53 -13.25
CA VAL A 154 15.14 7.13 -13.19
C VAL A 154 13.62 7.11 -13.40
N TYR A 155 12.89 7.97 -12.69
CA TYR A 155 11.44 8.07 -12.81
C TYR A 155 10.99 8.37 -14.24
N ASP A 156 11.61 9.33 -14.90
CA ASP A 156 11.25 9.74 -16.28
C ASP A 156 11.52 8.61 -17.30
N ARG A 157 12.61 7.87 -17.11
CA ARG A 157 13.01 6.76 -18.00
C ARG A 157 12.26 5.45 -17.73
N LEU A 158 11.68 5.29 -16.54
CA LEU A 158 11.00 4.05 -16.15
C LEU A 158 9.71 3.87 -16.97
N ALA A 159 9.70 2.88 -17.84
CA ALA A 159 8.59 2.59 -18.77
C ALA A 159 7.44 1.83 -18.09
N VAL A 160 6.85 2.45 -17.06
CA VAL A 160 5.63 1.97 -16.37
C VAL A 160 4.64 3.12 -16.21
N ALA A 161 3.41 2.83 -15.85
CA ALA A 161 2.41 3.87 -15.59
C ALA A 161 2.85 4.77 -14.42
N LYS A 162 2.45 6.04 -14.45
CA LYS A 162 2.80 7.05 -13.45
C LYS A 162 1.58 7.43 -12.65
N GLY A 163 1.67 7.34 -11.34
CA GLY A 163 0.56 7.75 -10.47
C GLY A 163 0.69 7.24 -9.05
N PRO A 164 -0.05 7.88 -8.12
CA PRO A 164 0.06 7.60 -6.69
C PRO A 164 -0.80 6.42 -6.22
N SER A 165 -1.55 5.73 -7.10
CA SER A 165 -2.36 4.59 -6.70
C SER A 165 -1.51 3.33 -6.45
N PHE A 166 -2.14 2.26 -6.00
CA PHE A 166 -1.48 0.97 -5.74
C PHE A 166 -2.50 -0.17 -5.68
N GLY A 167 -2.01 -1.42 -5.69
CA GLY A 167 -2.86 -2.61 -5.65
C GLY A 167 -3.58 -2.87 -6.96
N LEU A 168 -3.14 -2.26 -8.05
CA LEU A 168 -3.68 -2.41 -9.39
C LEU A 168 -2.94 -3.52 -10.15
N ARG A 169 -3.55 -4.03 -11.21
CA ARG A 169 -3.00 -5.11 -12.03
C ARG A 169 -1.84 -4.68 -12.93
N TYR A 170 -1.56 -3.39 -13.02
CA TYR A 170 -0.44 -2.82 -13.76
C TYR A 170 0.48 -2.05 -12.83
N THR A 171 1.76 -2.03 -13.19
CA THR A 171 2.81 -1.40 -12.39
C THR A 171 2.73 0.12 -12.45
N LEU A 172 2.80 0.75 -11.27
CA LEU A 172 2.78 2.20 -11.08
C LEU A 172 4.03 2.67 -10.35
N ALA A 173 4.54 3.82 -10.77
CA ALA A 173 5.61 4.52 -10.07
C ALA A 173 5.16 5.93 -9.65
N ALA A 174 5.56 6.36 -8.45
CA ALA A 174 5.30 7.70 -7.95
C ALA A 174 6.45 8.22 -7.07
N PRO A 175 6.92 9.47 -7.26
CA PRO A 175 7.81 10.16 -6.33
C PRO A 175 6.96 10.62 -5.13
N PHE A 176 6.66 9.70 -4.22
CA PHE A 176 5.56 9.84 -3.27
C PHE A 176 5.68 11.06 -2.37
N LEU A 177 6.88 11.35 -1.85
CA LEU A 177 7.06 12.51 -0.97
C LEU A 177 6.92 13.83 -1.74
N TRP A 178 7.28 13.88 -3.00
CA TRP A 178 7.05 15.04 -3.87
C TRP A 178 5.57 15.30 -4.14
N LEU A 179 4.72 14.29 -4.04
CA LEU A 179 3.27 14.43 -4.19
C LEU A 179 2.58 14.74 -2.88
N ALA A 180 3.01 14.11 -1.77
CA ALA A 180 2.30 14.16 -0.49
C ALA A 180 2.91 15.19 0.49
N HIS A 181 4.20 15.55 0.35
CA HIS A 181 4.96 16.40 1.23
C HIS A 181 5.79 17.44 0.46
N PHE A 182 5.16 18.05 -0.55
CA PHE A 182 5.83 18.97 -1.47
C PHE A 182 6.57 20.10 -0.73
N ASP A 183 5.92 20.71 0.24
CA ASP A 183 6.50 21.81 1.02
C ASP A 183 7.75 21.38 1.79
N GLU A 184 7.80 20.13 2.26
CA GLU A 184 8.97 19.59 2.97
C GLU A 184 10.11 19.24 2.01
N VAL A 185 9.82 18.59 0.86
CA VAL A 185 10.89 18.15 -0.06
C VAL A 185 11.52 19.28 -0.86
N THR A 186 10.87 20.45 -0.92
CA THR A 186 11.34 21.61 -1.68
C THR A 186 12.21 22.56 -0.88
N ASN A 187 12.38 22.36 0.43
CA ASN A 187 13.26 23.16 1.28
C ASN A 187 14.20 22.28 2.11
N GLU A 188 15.36 22.82 2.48
CA GLU A 188 16.40 22.03 3.15
C GLU A 188 16.02 21.60 4.58
N GLN A 189 15.25 22.42 5.32
CA GLN A 189 14.80 22.07 6.66
C GLN A 189 13.83 20.87 6.62
N GLY A 190 12.87 20.87 5.68
CA GLY A 190 11.95 19.75 5.49
C GLY A 190 12.67 18.47 5.05
N ARG A 191 13.62 18.59 4.10
CA ARG A 191 14.45 17.46 3.68
C ARG A 191 15.28 16.90 4.86
N ALA A 192 15.83 17.76 5.73
CA ALA A 192 16.53 17.33 6.92
C ALA A 192 15.60 16.61 7.92
N HIS A 193 14.37 17.09 8.09
CA HIS A 193 13.34 16.42 8.91
C HIS A 193 13.02 15.03 8.37
N ILE A 194 12.78 14.88 7.06
CA ILE A 194 12.53 13.59 6.39
C ILE A 194 13.71 12.62 6.60
N ARG A 195 14.96 13.11 6.45
CA ARG A 195 16.16 12.28 6.70
C ARG A 195 16.28 11.85 8.16
N ALA A 196 15.94 12.74 9.11
CA ALA A 196 15.93 12.42 10.54
C ALA A 196 14.89 11.33 10.89
N ALA A 197 13.79 11.26 10.13
CA ALA A 197 12.81 10.17 10.20
C ALA A 197 13.30 8.86 9.53
N GLY A 198 14.53 8.83 9.00
CA GLY A 198 15.14 7.66 8.36
C GLY A 198 14.66 7.40 6.95
N LEU A 199 14.11 8.39 6.26
CA LEU A 199 13.64 8.31 4.87
C LEU A 199 14.52 9.15 3.94
N ASP A 200 14.60 8.74 2.67
CA ASP A 200 15.17 9.57 1.62
C ASP A 200 14.08 10.52 1.08
N PRO A 201 14.30 11.85 1.05
CA PRO A 201 13.36 12.80 0.44
C PRO A 201 13.02 12.50 -1.02
N ASP A 202 13.92 11.83 -1.73
CA ASP A 202 13.79 11.46 -3.14
C ASP A 202 13.43 9.98 -3.33
N LEU A 203 12.81 9.34 -2.34
CA LEU A 203 12.35 7.96 -2.46
C LEU A 203 11.32 7.80 -3.58
N LEU A 204 11.41 6.69 -4.30
CA LEU A 204 10.46 6.30 -5.33
C LEU A 204 9.57 5.16 -4.82
N ARG A 205 8.25 5.36 -4.85
CA ARG A 205 7.30 4.31 -4.50
C ARG A 205 6.83 3.59 -5.77
N ILE A 206 6.90 2.28 -5.74
CA ILE A 206 6.42 1.40 -6.81
C ILE A 206 5.27 0.56 -6.28
N SER A 207 4.17 0.51 -7.02
CA SER A 207 3.15 -0.52 -6.88
C SER A 207 3.33 -1.51 -8.01
N VAL A 208 3.80 -2.71 -7.71
CA VAL A 208 4.06 -3.75 -8.71
C VAL A 208 2.76 -4.37 -9.17
N GLY A 209 2.59 -4.53 -10.48
CA GLY A 209 1.42 -5.11 -11.15
C GLY A 209 1.52 -6.62 -11.37
N LEU A 210 0.74 -7.10 -12.33
CA LEU A 210 0.66 -8.51 -12.76
C LEU A 210 1.28 -8.75 -14.14
N GLU A 211 1.97 -7.77 -14.69
CA GLU A 211 2.77 -7.95 -15.91
C GLU A 211 3.80 -9.07 -15.68
N PRO A 212 4.29 -9.75 -16.72
CA PRO A 212 5.40 -10.68 -16.58
C PRO A 212 6.56 -10.04 -15.81
N VAL A 213 7.12 -10.77 -14.85
CA VAL A 213 8.23 -10.27 -14.01
C VAL A 213 9.38 -9.73 -14.85
N GLU A 214 9.68 -10.41 -15.96
CA GLU A 214 10.78 -10.02 -16.85
C GLU A 214 10.51 -8.68 -17.56
N ASP A 215 9.28 -8.40 -17.94
CA ASP A 215 8.92 -7.13 -18.58
C ASP A 215 9.08 -5.96 -17.59
N ILE A 216 8.61 -6.16 -16.33
CA ILE A 216 8.81 -5.17 -15.27
C ILE A 216 10.30 -4.99 -15.00
N TRP A 217 11.07 -6.07 -14.92
CA TRP A 217 12.51 -6.02 -14.66
C TRP A 217 13.27 -5.29 -15.76
N LEU A 218 13.00 -5.58 -17.03
CA LEU A 218 13.61 -4.89 -18.18
C LEU A 218 13.35 -3.38 -18.15
N ALA A 219 12.14 -2.96 -17.75
CA ALA A 219 11.84 -1.54 -17.59
C ALA A 219 12.71 -0.89 -16.50
N PHE A 220 12.95 -1.57 -15.38
CA PHE A 220 13.84 -1.11 -14.32
C PHE A 220 15.31 -1.10 -14.77
N GLU A 221 15.81 -2.15 -15.40
CA GLU A 221 17.19 -2.19 -15.91
C GLU A 221 17.47 -1.04 -16.87
N ALA A 222 16.56 -0.78 -17.81
CA ALA A 222 16.70 0.33 -18.77
C ALA A 222 16.69 1.70 -18.06
N ALA A 223 15.86 1.88 -17.04
CA ALA A 223 15.78 3.13 -16.30
C ALA A 223 17.01 3.36 -15.39
N LEU A 224 17.54 2.30 -14.78
CA LEU A 224 18.68 2.33 -13.87
C LEU A 224 20.04 2.33 -14.59
N ALA A 225 20.09 2.06 -15.89
CA ALA A 225 21.30 2.16 -16.70
C ALA A 225 21.86 3.60 -16.67
N LYS A 226 23.21 3.72 -16.66
CA LYS A 226 23.92 5.00 -16.59
C LYS A 226 23.66 5.90 -17.81
#